data_19689fc4afe99bf70345bdc7c7f5f363
#
_entry.id   19689fc4afe99bf70345bdc7c7f5f363
#
_cell.length_a   1.000
_cell.length_b   1.000
_cell.length_c   1.000
_cell.angle_alpha   90.00
_cell.angle_beta   90.00
_cell.angle_gamma   90.00
#
_symmetry.space_group_name_H-M   'P 1'
#
loop_
_entity.id
_entity.type
_entity.pdbx_description
1 polymer ?
#
loop_
_entity_poly.entity_id
_entity_poly.type
_entity_poly.pdbx_seq_one_letter_code
_entity_poly.pdbx_strand_id
1 'polypeptide(L)'
;MIRHLPNAISVLRGLSVVPLAVLLALDAYAYAFFVALLAGLSDLLDGWLAKRFGWVTPAGAWLDPIADKLFVVVCFAMLALNGLAPHWLLWLIIARDAILLLGSLAWHWFLAPLEVQPRRLGKLTTFLEVLTLLVVLANAANWDVALVYVQIGIALVALATVASSIDYVWHWAYKAHRKKWSPSE
;
A
#
# COMPACT_ATOMS: atom_id res chain seq x y z
N MET A 1 -12.77 -17.23 -19.67
CA MET A 1 -12.81 -15.73 -19.64
C MET A 1 -12.88 -15.17 -18.20
N ILE A 2 -13.64 -15.72 -17.26
CA ILE A 2 -13.87 -15.17 -15.91
C ILE A 2 -12.62 -15.29 -15.00
N ARG A 3 -11.71 -16.23 -15.24
CA ARG A 3 -10.46 -16.43 -14.48
C ARG A 3 -9.46 -15.25 -14.50
N HIS A 4 -9.56 -14.36 -15.48
CA HIS A 4 -8.69 -13.19 -15.61
C HIS A 4 -9.31 -11.91 -15.02
N LEU A 5 -10.49 -12.00 -14.44
CA LEU A 5 -11.20 -10.87 -13.87
C LEU A 5 -10.37 -10.16 -12.76
N PRO A 6 -9.77 -10.87 -11.78
CA PRO A 6 -8.94 -10.22 -10.77
C PRO A 6 -7.76 -9.46 -11.38
N ASN A 7 -7.04 -10.07 -12.33
CA ASN A 7 -5.92 -9.40 -13.01
C ASN A 7 -6.36 -8.14 -13.77
N ALA A 8 -7.54 -8.17 -14.41
CA ALA A 8 -8.08 -7.00 -15.11
C ALA A 8 -8.38 -5.87 -14.12
N ILE A 9 -8.91 -6.18 -12.93
CA ILE A 9 -9.20 -5.19 -11.88
C ILE A 9 -7.90 -4.58 -11.37
N SER A 10 -6.84 -5.38 -11.13
CA SER A 10 -5.53 -4.86 -10.68
C SER A 10 -4.87 -3.97 -11.73
N VAL A 11 -4.97 -4.32 -13.03
CA VAL A 11 -4.51 -3.46 -14.12
C VAL A 11 -5.31 -2.16 -14.18
N LEU A 12 -6.64 -2.22 -14.05
CA LEU A 12 -7.51 -1.04 -14.02
C LEU A 12 -7.16 -0.12 -12.85
N ARG A 13 -6.85 -0.67 -11.67
CA ARG A 13 -6.37 0.08 -10.51
C ARG A 13 -5.03 0.74 -10.79
N GLY A 14 -4.06 0.02 -11.37
CA GLY A 14 -2.80 0.62 -11.81
C GLY A 14 -3.00 1.76 -12.81
N LEU A 15 -3.93 1.61 -13.76
CA LEU A 15 -4.28 2.65 -14.72
C LEU A 15 -5.05 3.82 -14.08
N SER A 16 -5.81 3.59 -13.01
CA SER A 16 -6.55 4.65 -12.30
C SER A 16 -5.64 5.67 -11.61
N VAL A 17 -4.36 5.35 -11.43
CA VAL A 17 -3.34 6.27 -10.92
C VAL A 17 -3.22 7.51 -11.81
N VAL A 18 -3.31 7.35 -13.14
CA VAL A 18 -3.19 8.46 -14.10
C VAL A 18 -4.34 9.46 -13.97
N PRO A 19 -5.63 9.08 -14.11
CA PRO A 19 -6.72 10.01 -13.92
C PRO A 19 -6.74 10.61 -12.51
N LEU A 20 -6.37 9.86 -11.49
CA LEU A 20 -6.28 10.38 -10.12
C LEU A 20 -5.21 11.47 -10.00
N ALA A 21 -4.00 11.24 -10.53
CA ALA A 21 -2.94 12.25 -10.54
C ALA A 21 -3.35 13.51 -11.30
N VAL A 22 -4.03 13.37 -12.45
CA VAL A 22 -4.57 14.51 -13.23
C VAL A 22 -5.62 15.28 -12.42
N LEU A 23 -6.56 14.59 -11.78
CA LEU A 23 -7.60 15.24 -10.96
C LEU A 23 -6.99 15.99 -9.78
N LEU A 24 -5.96 15.42 -9.14
CA LEU A 24 -5.23 16.08 -8.05
C LEU A 24 -4.43 17.30 -8.56
N ALA A 25 -3.84 17.23 -9.76
CA ALA A 25 -3.14 18.36 -10.37
C ALA A 25 -4.08 19.50 -10.78
N LEU A 26 -5.37 19.20 -11.01
CA LEU A 26 -6.43 20.16 -11.35
C LEU A 26 -7.24 20.63 -10.13
N ASP A 27 -6.81 20.30 -8.90
CA ASP A 27 -7.53 20.58 -7.65
C ASP A 27 -8.97 20.02 -7.59
N ALA A 28 -9.26 19.02 -8.42
CA ALA A 28 -10.58 18.40 -8.54
C ALA A 28 -10.78 17.31 -7.44
N TYR A 29 -10.61 17.69 -6.17
CA TYR A 29 -10.52 16.77 -5.02
C TYR A 29 -11.76 15.90 -4.82
N ALA A 30 -12.96 16.43 -5.09
CA ALA A 30 -14.19 15.65 -4.98
C ALA A 30 -14.21 14.48 -5.96
N TYR A 31 -13.79 14.68 -7.21
CA TYR A 31 -13.69 13.59 -8.19
C TYR A 31 -12.55 12.64 -7.87
N ALA A 32 -11.41 13.17 -7.39
CA ALA A 32 -10.27 12.37 -6.94
C ALA A 32 -10.67 11.43 -5.78
N PHE A 33 -11.51 11.90 -4.85
CA PHE A 33 -12.06 11.08 -3.77
C PHE A 33 -12.83 9.85 -4.30
N PHE A 34 -13.74 10.05 -5.25
CA PHE A 34 -14.51 8.92 -5.80
C PHE A 34 -13.64 7.93 -6.58
N VAL A 35 -12.65 8.43 -7.34
CA VAL A 35 -11.69 7.55 -8.04
C VAL A 35 -10.88 6.74 -7.02
N ALA A 36 -10.36 7.39 -5.97
CA ALA A 36 -9.60 6.71 -4.92
C ALA A 36 -10.46 5.69 -4.14
N LEU A 37 -11.71 6.05 -3.83
CA LEU A 37 -12.66 5.16 -3.16
C LEU A 37 -12.97 3.92 -4.01
N LEU A 38 -13.26 4.11 -5.29
CA LEU A 38 -13.53 3.00 -6.22
C LEU A 38 -12.30 2.11 -6.40
N ALA A 39 -11.09 2.68 -6.49
CA ALA A 39 -9.86 1.93 -6.55
C ALA A 39 -9.62 1.08 -5.28
N GLY A 40 -9.83 1.66 -4.09
CA GLY A 40 -9.71 0.94 -2.83
C GLY A 40 -10.77 -0.16 -2.65
N LEU A 41 -12.02 0.09 -3.03
CA LEU A 41 -13.08 -0.92 -3.00
C LEU A 41 -12.82 -2.05 -4.00
N SER A 42 -12.30 -1.73 -5.18
CA SER A 42 -11.93 -2.72 -6.19
C SER A 42 -10.85 -3.68 -5.67
N ASP A 43 -9.86 -3.18 -4.91
CA ASP A 43 -8.82 -4.00 -4.28
C ASP A 43 -9.39 -4.99 -3.25
N LEU A 44 -10.35 -4.54 -2.44
CA LEU A 44 -11.04 -5.43 -1.49
C LEU A 44 -11.84 -6.51 -2.21
N LEU A 45 -12.48 -6.15 -3.33
CA LEU A 45 -13.31 -7.06 -4.13
C LEU A 45 -12.47 -8.09 -4.88
N ASP A 46 -11.40 -7.69 -5.55
CA ASP A 46 -10.56 -8.63 -6.31
C ASP A 46 -9.81 -9.59 -5.38
N GLY A 47 -9.30 -9.11 -4.26
CA GLY A 47 -8.69 -9.96 -3.24
C GLY A 47 -9.67 -10.96 -2.62
N TRP A 48 -10.92 -10.58 -2.42
CA TRP A 48 -11.97 -11.47 -1.96
C TRP A 48 -12.38 -12.50 -3.03
N LEU A 49 -12.59 -12.05 -4.28
CA LEU A 49 -12.93 -12.90 -5.43
C LEU A 49 -11.84 -13.93 -5.71
N ALA A 50 -10.57 -13.51 -5.76
CA ALA A 50 -9.44 -14.39 -6.01
C ALA A 50 -9.35 -15.52 -4.97
N LYS A 51 -9.58 -15.21 -3.69
CA LYS A 51 -9.58 -16.19 -2.60
C LYS A 51 -10.81 -17.10 -2.62
N ARG A 52 -11.99 -16.54 -2.88
CA ARG A 52 -13.27 -17.27 -2.86
C ARG A 52 -13.35 -18.29 -3.98
N PHE A 53 -12.83 -17.96 -5.16
CA PHE A 53 -12.95 -18.79 -6.37
C PHE A 53 -11.64 -19.46 -6.79
N GLY A 54 -10.55 -19.25 -6.08
CA GLY A 54 -9.24 -19.84 -6.40
C GLY A 54 -8.64 -19.32 -7.73
N TRP A 55 -8.99 -18.10 -8.16
CA TRP A 55 -8.55 -17.49 -9.42
C TRP A 55 -7.20 -16.74 -9.26
N VAL A 56 -6.28 -17.34 -8.54
CA VAL A 56 -4.95 -16.78 -8.38
C VAL A 56 -4.10 -17.16 -9.60
N THR A 57 -3.58 -16.16 -10.32
CA THR A 57 -2.65 -16.37 -11.42
C THR A 57 -1.23 -15.95 -11.03
N PRO A 58 -0.18 -16.62 -11.54
CA PRO A 58 1.21 -16.22 -11.24
C PRO A 58 1.51 -14.78 -11.62
N ALA A 59 0.95 -14.30 -12.75
CA ALA A 59 1.13 -12.92 -13.21
C ALA A 59 0.45 -11.92 -12.28
N GLY A 60 -0.80 -12.19 -11.83
CA GLY A 60 -1.53 -11.35 -10.87
C GLY A 60 -0.80 -11.22 -9.55
N ALA A 61 -0.29 -12.33 -9.03
CA ALA A 61 0.45 -12.35 -7.76
C ALA A 61 1.66 -11.38 -7.72
N TRP A 62 2.23 -11.03 -8.87
CA TRP A 62 3.29 -10.03 -8.99
C TRP A 62 2.77 -8.63 -9.31
N LEU A 63 1.71 -8.54 -10.16
CA LEU A 63 1.16 -7.26 -10.59
C LEU A 63 0.43 -6.53 -9.44
N ASP A 64 -0.33 -7.27 -8.63
CA ASP A 64 -1.12 -6.70 -7.54
C ASP A 64 -0.29 -5.88 -6.55
N PRO A 65 0.80 -6.43 -5.95
CA PRO A 65 1.60 -5.65 -5.01
C PRO A 65 2.28 -4.43 -5.64
N ILE A 66 2.62 -4.49 -6.94
CA ILE A 66 3.25 -3.36 -7.64
C ILE A 66 2.22 -2.26 -7.89
N ALA A 67 1.03 -2.63 -8.38
CA ALA A 67 -0.05 -1.68 -8.64
C ALA A 67 -0.50 -0.96 -7.36
N ASP A 68 -0.65 -1.70 -6.25
CA ASP A 68 -1.03 -1.15 -4.95
C ASP A 68 -0.01 -0.12 -4.44
N LYS A 69 1.26 -0.47 -4.49
CA LYS A 69 2.33 0.43 -4.04
C LYS A 69 2.44 1.66 -4.92
N LEU A 70 2.36 1.49 -6.24
CA LEU A 70 2.38 2.60 -7.17
C LEU A 70 1.20 3.55 -6.90
N PHE A 71 0.01 3.01 -6.67
CA PHE A 71 -1.18 3.78 -6.35
C PHE A 71 -0.96 4.64 -5.09
N VAL A 72 -0.57 4.03 -3.96
CA VAL A 72 -0.36 4.74 -2.70
C VAL A 72 0.74 5.80 -2.82
N VAL A 73 1.90 5.44 -3.40
CA VAL A 73 3.04 6.37 -3.54
C VAL A 73 2.68 7.57 -4.41
N VAL A 74 2.02 7.36 -5.55
CA VAL A 74 1.62 8.47 -6.42
C VAL A 74 0.56 9.35 -5.75
N CYS A 75 -0.42 8.75 -5.06
CA CYS A 75 -1.41 9.52 -4.30
C CYS A 75 -0.75 10.42 -3.26
N PHE A 76 0.10 9.87 -2.38
CA PHE A 76 0.78 10.66 -1.36
C PHE A 76 1.78 11.65 -1.93
N ALA A 77 2.42 11.36 -3.07
CA ALA A 77 3.26 12.31 -3.77
C ALA A 77 2.45 13.53 -4.25
N MET A 78 1.30 13.29 -4.88
CA MET A 78 0.41 14.36 -5.32
C MET A 78 -0.17 15.16 -4.14
N LEU A 79 -0.57 14.50 -3.05
CA LEU A 79 -1.00 15.19 -1.83
C LEU A 79 0.11 16.08 -1.26
N ALA A 80 1.36 15.60 -1.24
CA ALA A 80 2.50 16.37 -0.76
C ALA A 80 2.81 17.57 -1.68
N LEU A 81 2.75 17.38 -3.00
CA LEU A 81 2.95 18.46 -3.98
C LEU A 81 1.89 19.57 -3.86
N ASN A 82 0.65 19.20 -3.57
CA ASN A 82 -0.46 20.14 -3.36
C ASN A 82 -0.50 20.72 -1.93
N GLY A 83 0.47 20.40 -1.07
CA GLY A 83 0.52 20.89 0.32
C GLY A 83 -0.53 20.29 1.25
N LEU A 84 -1.24 19.24 0.84
CA LEU A 84 -2.31 18.57 1.60
C LEU A 84 -1.78 17.53 2.58
N ALA A 85 -0.55 17.05 2.36
CA ALA A 85 0.15 16.14 3.27
C ALA A 85 1.62 16.56 3.40
N PRO A 86 2.27 16.29 4.55
CA PRO A 86 3.67 16.64 4.73
C PRO A 86 4.59 15.74 3.91
N HIS A 87 5.62 16.31 3.27
CA HIS A 87 6.59 15.57 2.46
C HIS A 87 7.31 14.45 3.22
N TRP A 88 7.55 14.63 4.53
CA TRP A 88 8.21 13.61 5.33
C TRP A 88 7.38 12.30 5.41
N LEU A 89 6.03 12.39 5.35
CA LEU A 89 5.17 11.21 5.36
C LEU A 89 5.35 10.38 4.09
N LEU A 90 5.43 11.04 2.93
CA LEU A 90 5.74 10.36 1.66
C LEU A 90 7.06 9.60 1.73
N TRP A 91 8.13 10.27 2.24
CA TRP A 91 9.43 9.61 2.36
C TRP A 91 9.42 8.45 3.35
N LEU A 92 8.63 8.54 4.41
CA LEU A 92 8.44 7.47 5.38
C LEU A 92 7.77 6.23 4.74
N ILE A 93 6.73 6.44 3.93
CA ILE A 93 6.04 5.37 3.19
C ILE A 93 7.01 4.72 2.20
N ILE A 94 7.73 5.50 1.40
CA ILE A 94 8.70 5.00 0.43
C ILE A 94 9.83 4.23 1.13
N ALA A 95 10.37 4.75 2.22
CA ALA A 95 11.44 4.10 2.98
C ALA A 95 10.99 2.74 3.53
N ARG A 96 9.78 2.66 4.10
CA ARG A 96 9.21 1.40 4.57
C ARG A 96 9.07 0.39 3.43
N ASP A 97 8.54 0.80 2.28
CA ASP A 97 8.36 -0.08 1.14
C ASP A 97 9.71 -0.54 0.56
N ALA A 98 10.71 0.33 0.53
CA ALA A 98 12.08 -0.02 0.15
C ALA A 98 12.69 -1.04 1.13
N ILE A 99 12.54 -0.85 2.44
CA ILE A 99 13.01 -1.79 3.47
C ILE A 99 12.38 -3.18 3.24
N LEU A 100 11.08 -3.24 2.99
CA LEU A 100 10.38 -4.49 2.75
C LEU A 100 10.86 -5.19 1.48
N LEU A 101 11.03 -4.44 0.39
CA LEU A 101 11.49 -4.95 -0.90
C LEU A 101 12.94 -5.44 -0.81
N LEU A 102 13.84 -4.61 -0.33
CA LEU A 102 15.27 -4.92 -0.21
C LEU A 102 15.50 -6.07 0.78
N GLY A 103 14.79 -6.06 1.90
CA GLY A 103 14.88 -7.12 2.90
C GLY A 103 14.35 -8.46 2.36
N SER A 104 13.27 -8.48 1.58
CA SER A 104 12.75 -9.69 0.96
C SER A 104 13.71 -10.24 -0.13
N LEU A 105 14.29 -9.35 -0.94
CA LEU A 105 15.31 -9.70 -1.93
C LEU A 105 16.58 -10.25 -1.27
N ALA A 106 17.09 -9.57 -0.25
CA ALA A 106 18.26 -10.04 0.50
C ALA A 106 18.00 -11.42 1.14
N TRP A 107 16.82 -11.63 1.71
CA TRP A 107 16.45 -12.94 2.24
C TRP A 107 16.47 -14.04 1.18
N HIS A 108 15.89 -13.75 -0.01
CA HIS A 108 15.85 -14.71 -1.13
C HIS A 108 17.24 -15.08 -1.62
N TRP A 109 18.14 -14.12 -1.71
CA TRP A 109 19.48 -14.35 -2.26
C TRP A 109 20.45 -15.00 -1.27
N PHE A 110 20.32 -14.72 0.02
CA PHE A 110 21.31 -15.17 1.01
C PHE A 110 20.83 -16.30 1.92
N LEU A 111 19.53 -16.57 2.04
CA LEU A 111 19.05 -17.44 3.11
C LEU A 111 18.07 -18.56 2.70
N ALA A 112 17.06 -18.31 1.88
CA ALA A 112 16.06 -19.32 1.47
C ALA A 112 15.07 -18.80 0.42
N PRO A 113 14.32 -19.71 -0.28
CA PRO A 113 13.19 -19.34 -1.11
C PRO A 113 12.19 -18.48 -0.32
N LEU A 114 11.61 -17.47 -0.99
CA LEU A 114 10.71 -16.49 -0.39
C LEU A 114 9.41 -17.16 0.11
N GLU A 115 9.27 -17.36 1.40
CA GLU A 115 7.98 -17.49 2.07
C GLU A 115 7.56 -16.13 2.62
N VAL A 116 7.06 -15.25 1.74
CA VAL A 116 6.51 -13.95 2.17
C VAL A 116 5.14 -14.19 2.80
N GLN A 117 5.10 -14.35 4.10
CA GLN A 117 3.82 -14.36 4.83
C GLN A 117 3.39 -12.91 5.10
N PRO A 118 2.25 -12.48 4.54
CA PRO A 118 1.74 -11.13 4.77
C PRO A 118 1.41 -10.93 6.24
N ARG A 119 2.07 -9.96 6.90
CA ARG A 119 1.88 -9.68 8.31
C ARG A 119 0.67 -8.77 8.54
N ARG A 120 0.00 -8.94 9.68
CA ARG A 120 -1.21 -8.17 10.04
C ARG A 120 -0.94 -6.67 10.11
N LEU A 121 0.23 -6.27 10.63
CA LEU A 121 0.64 -4.86 10.71
C LEU A 121 0.80 -4.22 9.32
N GLY A 122 1.38 -4.92 8.34
CA GLY A 122 1.48 -4.42 6.98
C GLY A 122 0.11 -4.15 6.32
N LYS A 123 -0.87 -5.02 6.55
CA LYS A 123 -2.25 -4.83 6.06
C LYS A 123 -2.94 -3.65 6.73
N LEU A 124 -2.74 -3.49 8.04
CA LEU A 124 -3.27 -2.35 8.79
C LEU A 124 -2.68 -1.02 8.27
N THR A 125 -1.38 -0.98 7.99
CA THR A 125 -0.71 0.21 7.44
C THR A 125 -1.33 0.61 6.12
N THR A 126 -1.47 -0.31 5.14
CA THR A 126 -2.08 0.00 3.84
C THR A 126 -3.54 0.44 3.98
N PHE A 127 -4.30 -0.17 4.88
CA PHE A 127 -5.67 0.26 5.16
C PHE A 127 -5.71 1.69 5.71
N LEU A 128 -4.83 2.04 6.65
CA LEU A 128 -4.73 3.40 7.21
C LEU A 128 -4.26 4.42 6.16
N GLU A 129 -3.36 4.04 5.26
CA GLU A 129 -2.93 4.88 4.14
C GLU A 129 -4.11 5.24 3.23
N VAL A 130 -4.90 4.26 2.79
CA VAL A 130 -6.08 4.50 1.94
C VAL A 130 -7.14 5.31 2.70
N LEU A 131 -7.42 4.99 3.95
CA LEU A 131 -8.38 5.73 4.77
C LEU A 131 -7.95 7.19 4.94
N THR A 132 -6.68 7.44 5.24
CA THR A 132 -6.14 8.80 5.40
C THR A 132 -6.18 9.57 4.08
N LEU A 133 -5.86 8.93 2.95
CA LEU A 133 -6.02 9.52 1.62
C LEU A 133 -7.45 10.03 1.41
N LEU A 134 -8.46 9.20 1.71
CA LEU A 134 -9.87 9.60 1.56
C LEU A 134 -10.25 10.74 2.50
N VAL A 135 -9.78 10.74 3.75
CA VAL A 135 -10.04 11.82 4.72
C VAL A 135 -9.41 13.14 4.25
N VAL A 136 -8.18 13.09 3.74
CA VAL A 136 -7.49 14.29 3.20
C VAL A 136 -8.25 14.83 2.00
N LEU A 137 -8.66 13.97 1.07
CA LEU A 137 -9.41 14.40 -0.13
C LEU A 137 -10.80 14.96 0.22
N ALA A 138 -11.49 14.37 1.20
CA ALA A 138 -12.78 14.90 1.67
C ALA A 138 -12.63 16.28 2.33
N ASN A 139 -11.57 16.49 3.12
CA ASN A 139 -11.26 17.81 3.68
C ASN A 139 -10.94 18.82 2.58
N ALA A 140 -10.09 18.45 1.61
CA ALA A 140 -9.71 19.30 0.48
C ALA A 140 -10.91 19.63 -0.45
N ALA A 141 -11.88 18.71 -0.55
CA ALA A 141 -13.14 18.94 -1.27
C ALA A 141 -14.14 19.82 -0.50
N ASN A 142 -13.79 20.34 0.67
CA ASN A 142 -14.65 21.17 1.55
C ASN A 142 -15.94 20.44 2.00
N TRP A 143 -15.86 19.15 2.32
CA TRP A 143 -17.01 18.36 2.79
C TRP A 143 -17.14 18.36 4.32
N ASP A 144 -16.89 19.49 4.97
CA ASP A 144 -17.00 19.70 6.43
C ASP A 144 -16.21 18.71 7.29
N VAL A 145 -15.17 18.10 6.71
CA VAL A 145 -14.24 17.24 7.45
C VAL A 145 -13.24 18.12 8.19
N ALA A 146 -13.28 18.08 9.53
CA ALA A 146 -12.38 18.89 10.34
C ALA A 146 -10.90 18.51 10.14
N LEU A 147 -10.01 19.49 10.07
CA LEU A 147 -8.57 19.31 9.86
C LEU A 147 -7.93 18.37 10.91
N VAL A 148 -8.53 18.29 12.10
CA VAL A 148 -8.07 17.38 13.16
C VAL A 148 -8.10 15.91 12.71
N TYR A 149 -9.07 15.49 11.89
CA TYR A 149 -9.13 14.12 11.38
C TYR A 149 -8.02 13.85 10.38
N VAL A 150 -7.65 14.84 9.56
CA VAL A 150 -6.48 14.76 8.67
C VAL A 150 -5.20 14.56 9.50
N GLN A 151 -5.01 15.36 10.55
CA GLN A 151 -3.83 15.26 11.41
C GLN A 151 -3.76 13.91 12.14
N ILE A 152 -4.89 13.42 12.65
CA ILE A 152 -4.99 12.08 13.26
C ILE A 152 -4.63 11.00 12.24
N GLY A 153 -5.17 11.06 11.03
CA GLY A 153 -4.86 10.13 9.95
C GLY A 153 -3.36 10.08 9.63
N ILE A 154 -2.74 11.24 9.43
CA ILE A 154 -1.30 11.38 9.18
C ILE A 154 -0.48 10.74 10.33
N ALA A 155 -0.86 11.02 11.59
CA ALA A 155 -0.17 10.46 12.75
C ALA A 155 -0.33 8.94 12.83
N LEU A 156 -1.52 8.41 12.57
CA LEU A 156 -1.79 6.97 12.55
C LEU A 156 -1.01 6.26 11.46
N VAL A 157 -0.97 6.81 10.24
CA VAL A 157 -0.16 6.26 9.14
C VAL A 157 1.32 6.25 9.52
N ALA A 158 1.84 7.36 10.08
CA ALA A 158 3.24 7.43 10.48
C ALA A 158 3.59 6.38 11.54
N LEU A 159 2.78 6.26 12.59
CA LEU A 159 2.97 5.27 13.65
C LEU A 159 2.89 3.83 13.12
N ALA A 160 1.88 3.53 12.29
CA ALA A 160 1.72 2.20 11.71
C ALA A 160 2.88 1.84 10.76
N THR A 161 3.36 2.80 9.98
CA THR A 161 4.49 2.63 9.05
C THR A 161 5.78 2.32 9.82
N VAL A 162 6.08 3.07 10.88
CA VAL A 162 7.24 2.81 11.75
C VAL A 162 7.11 1.46 12.45
N ALA A 163 5.98 1.19 13.07
CA ALA A 163 5.73 -0.08 13.76
C ALA A 163 5.85 -1.28 12.81
N SER A 164 5.30 -1.17 11.60
CA SER A 164 5.41 -2.20 10.57
C SER A 164 6.87 -2.43 10.14
N SER A 165 7.65 -1.36 9.96
CA SER A 165 9.07 -1.45 9.59
C SER A 165 9.89 -2.17 10.66
N ILE A 166 9.70 -1.79 11.93
CA ILE A 166 10.38 -2.41 13.07
C ILE A 166 10.02 -3.91 13.17
N ASP A 167 8.73 -4.24 13.04
CA ASP A 167 8.25 -5.63 13.11
C ASP A 167 8.87 -6.51 12.02
N TYR A 168 9.01 -6.00 10.79
CA TYR A 168 9.65 -6.73 9.69
C TYR A 168 11.15 -6.93 9.92
N VAL A 169 11.87 -5.88 10.27
CA VAL A 169 13.33 -5.94 10.54
C VAL A 169 13.62 -6.89 11.69
N TRP A 170 12.85 -6.80 12.78
CA TRP A 170 12.98 -7.69 13.93
C TRP A 170 12.77 -9.15 13.55
N HIS A 171 11.73 -9.42 12.78
CA HIS A 171 11.42 -10.79 12.37
C HIS A 171 12.50 -11.41 11.48
N TRP A 172 13.02 -10.63 10.52
CA TRP A 172 14.12 -11.11 9.67
C TRP A 172 15.41 -11.31 10.46
N ALA A 173 15.75 -10.39 11.35
CA ALA A 173 16.90 -10.54 12.24
C ALA A 173 16.78 -11.81 13.10
N TYR A 174 15.61 -12.03 13.68
CA TYR A 174 15.36 -13.23 14.51
C TYR A 174 15.45 -14.54 13.69
N LYS A 175 14.84 -14.60 12.50
CA LYS A 175 14.93 -15.78 11.63
C LYS A 175 16.36 -16.03 11.14
N ALA A 176 17.10 -15.00 10.78
CA ALA A 176 18.49 -15.12 10.35
C ALA A 176 19.38 -15.66 11.46
N HIS A 177 19.18 -15.18 12.70
CA HIS A 177 19.91 -15.67 13.87
C HIS A 177 19.65 -17.16 14.13
N ARG A 178 18.39 -17.60 14.09
CA ARG A 178 18.04 -19.02 14.30
C ARG A 178 18.63 -19.94 13.22
N LYS A 179 18.63 -19.53 11.95
CA LYS A 179 19.14 -20.35 10.85
C LYS A 179 20.67 -20.52 10.92
N LYS A 180 21.38 -19.55 11.47
CA LYS A 180 22.84 -19.64 11.65
C LYS A 180 23.26 -20.65 12.74
N TRP A 181 22.34 -20.98 13.66
CA TRP A 181 22.59 -21.88 14.81
C TRP A 181 21.92 -23.25 14.69
N SER A 182 21.22 -23.55 13.59
CA SER A 182 20.78 -24.91 13.26
C SER A 182 21.68 -25.45 12.16
N PRO A 183 22.72 -26.27 12.47
CA PRO A 183 23.42 -27.01 11.45
C PRO A 183 22.43 -27.93 10.76
N SER A 184 22.44 -27.96 9.43
CA SER A 184 21.70 -28.92 8.61
C SER A 184 22.04 -30.36 9.07
N GLU A 185 21.02 -31.08 9.62
CA GLU A 185 21.02 -32.54 9.57
C GLU A 185 20.75 -32.99 8.14
#